data_fa5542b9d214c14e409b2a2aeee8ef8c
#
_entry.id   fa5542b9d214c14e409b2a2aeee8ef8c
#
_cell.length_a   1.000
_cell.length_b   1.000
_cell.length_c   1.000
_cell.angle_alpha   90.00
_cell.angle_beta   90.00
_cell.angle_gamma   90.00
#
_symmetry.space_group_name_H-M   'P 1'
#
loop_
_entity.id
_entity.type
_entity.pdbx_description
1 polymer ?
#
loop_
_entity_poly.entity_id
_entity_poly.type
_entity_poly.pdbx_seq_one_letter_code
_entity_poly.pdbx_strand_id
1 'polypeptide(L)'
;VIEGVMMRGPKKVATAVREPSGVITVDVKPINSLAEKYPIFKKPFFRGILSLGESLVMGLKSLTYSAQMAGEEEADKLTNKDIAITMVISLCAAILLFVVIPTASVNLITTDSHVVMNLWEGLVRMIVFFLYIYGISRAKDIQRVFQYHGAEHKTIHAYEAGVELIPENVQKFSRLHPRCGTSFLLIVMIVSIFM
;
A
#
# COMPACT_ATOMS: atom_id res chain seq x y z
N VAL A 1 2.08 -5.91 -4.46
CA VAL A 1 2.47 -6.76 -5.60
C VAL A 1 2.26 -8.20 -5.17
N ILE A 2 1.61 -9.02 -6.02
CA ILE A 2 1.33 -10.44 -5.78
C ILE A 2 2.56 -11.23 -6.25
N GLU A 3 3.05 -12.15 -5.41
CA GLU A 3 4.24 -12.97 -5.66
C GLU A 3 5.45 -12.16 -6.18
N GLY A 4 5.63 -10.92 -5.69
CA GLY A 4 6.69 -10.06 -6.19
C GLY A 4 6.94 -8.82 -5.37
N VAL A 5 7.86 -7.99 -5.85
CA VAL A 5 8.27 -6.71 -5.25
C VAL A 5 8.25 -5.59 -6.29
N MET A 6 7.98 -4.37 -5.84
CA MET A 6 8.06 -3.18 -6.67
C MET A 6 9.02 -2.17 -6.03
N MET A 7 10.06 -1.81 -6.75
CA MET A 7 11.02 -0.82 -6.29
C MET A 7 11.01 0.42 -7.19
N ARG A 8 10.87 1.59 -6.54
CA ARG A 8 10.88 2.89 -7.22
C ARG A 8 12.23 3.58 -7.01
N GLY A 9 12.93 3.79 -8.10
CA GLY A 9 14.10 4.67 -8.15
C GLY A 9 13.74 6.11 -8.57
N PRO A 10 14.73 6.98 -8.73
CA PRO A 10 14.49 8.38 -9.13
C PRO A 10 13.87 8.55 -10.52
N LYS A 11 14.20 7.66 -11.46
CA LYS A 11 13.80 7.77 -12.88
C LYS A 11 13.06 6.54 -13.40
N LYS A 12 13.08 5.43 -12.68
CA LYS A 12 12.51 4.16 -13.12
C LYS A 12 11.80 3.47 -11.97
N VAL A 13 10.77 2.71 -12.30
CA VAL A 13 10.14 1.72 -11.41
C VAL A 13 10.40 0.33 -11.98
N ALA A 14 10.78 -0.60 -11.12
CA ALA A 14 10.97 -2.01 -11.47
C ALA A 14 9.98 -2.84 -10.67
N THR A 15 9.28 -3.75 -11.34
CA THR A 15 8.39 -4.75 -10.73
C THR A 15 8.92 -6.13 -11.07
N ALA A 16 9.33 -6.88 -10.06
CA ALA A 16 9.78 -8.26 -10.20
C ALA A 16 8.70 -9.20 -9.67
N VAL A 17 8.30 -10.18 -10.46
CA VAL A 17 7.23 -11.14 -10.13
C VAL A 17 7.75 -12.55 -10.34
N ARG A 18 7.43 -13.45 -9.41
CA ARG A 18 7.68 -14.87 -9.54
C ARG A 18 6.47 -15.52 -10.21
N GLU A 19 6.69 -16.08 -11.40
CA GLU A 19 5.68 -16.84 -12.12
C GLU A 19 5.44 -18.22 -11.47
N PRO A 20 4.32 -18.91 -11.76
CA PRO A 20 4.06 -20.28 -11.31
C PRO A 20 5.15 -21.27 -11.73
N SER A 21 5.80 -21.03 -12.86
CA SER A 21 6.97 -21.80 -13.35
C SER A 21 8.21 -21.67 -12.44
N GLY A 22 8.21 -20.74 -11.48
CA GLY A 22 9.35 -20.39 -10.63
C GLY A 22 10.31 -19.36 -11.25
N VAL A 23 10.11 -18.99 -12.51
CA VAL A 23 10.90 -17.94 -13.20
C VAL A 23 10.57 -16.59 -12.61
N ILE A 24 11.59 -15.73 -12.47
CA ILE A 24 11.41 -14.34 -12.02
C ILE A 24 11.46 -13.43 -13.24
N THR A 25 10.34 -12.79 -13.53
CA THR A 25 10.21 -11.80 -14.61
C THR A 25 10.30 -10.40 -14.04
N VAL A 26 11.11 -9.52 -14.67
CA VAL A 26 11.33 -8.15 -14.23
C VAL A 26 10.85 -7.17 -15.30
N ASP A 27 9.87 -6.35 -14.96
CA ASP A 27 9.37 -5.25 -15.80
C ASP A 27 9.93 -3.92 -15.30
N VAL A 28 10.62 -3.18 -16.18
CA VAL A 28 11.24 -1.88 -15.84
C VAL A 28 10.63 -0.79 -16.70
N LYS A 29 9.99 0.19 -16.04
CA LYS A 29 9.33 1.31 -16.71
C LYS A 29 9.95 2.65 -16.31
N PRO A 30 10.08 3.62 -17.23
CA PRO A 30 10.48 4.98 -16.90
C PRO A 30 9.36 5.67 -16.11
N ILE A 31 9.73 6.54 -15.18
CA ILE A 31 8.81 7.41 -14.46
C ILE A 31 8.72 8.74 -15.23
N ASN A 32 7.58 9.00 -15.84
CA ASN A 32 7.27 10.27 -16.48
C ASN A 32 6.39 11.09 -15.53
N SER A 33 7.01 11.91 -14.68
CA SER A 33 6.25 12.74 -13.74
C SER A 33 5.63 13.95 -14.44
N LEU A 34 4.36 14.22 -14.15
CA LEU A 34 3.68 15.44 -14.63
C LEU A 34 4.33 16.72 -14.05
N ALA A 35 5.09 16.63 -12.96
CA ALA A 35 5.85 17.74 -12.40
C ALA A 35 6.94 18.27 -13.35
N GLU A 36 7.45 17.43 -14.26
CA GLU A 36 8.42 17.86 -15.28
C GLU A 36 7.74 18.70 -16.37
N LYS A 37 6.48 18.36 -16.70
CA LYS A 37 5.70 19.03 -17.76
C LYS A 37 5.04 20.32 -17.30
N TYR A 38 4.59 20.40 -16.04
CA TYR A 38 3.83 21.52 -15.49
C TYR A 38 4.50 22.11 -14.24
N PRO A 39 5.06 23.33 -14.32
CA PRO A 39 5.77 23.97 -13.18
C PRO A 39 4.96 24.15 -11.91
N ILE A 40 3.62 24.25 -12.00
CA ILE A 40 2.73 24.38 -10.85
C ILE A 40 2.87 23.21 -9.85
N PHE A 41 3.16 22.01 -10.37
CA PHE A 41 3.34 20.80 -9.54
C PHE A 41 4.69 20.74 -8.82
N LYS A 42 5.58 21.73 -9.02
CA LYS A 42 6.82 21.88 -8.24
C LYS A 42 6.58 22.57 -6.89
N LYS A 43 5.43 23.26 -6.73
CA LYS A 43 5.07 23.89 -5.43
C LYS A 43 4.78 22.83 -4.36
N PRO A 44 5.14 23.05 -3.08
CA PRO A 44 5.10 22.03 -2.04
C PRO A 44 3.76 21.29 -1.92
N PHE A 45 2.64 22.02 -1.87
CA PHE A 45 1.30 21.45 -1.73
C PHE A 45 0.92 20.58 -2.94
N PHE A 46 1.02 21.13 -4.16
CA PHE A 46 0.66 20.43 -5.40
C PHE A 46 1.59 19.25 -5.69
N ARG A 47 2.86 19.37 -5.31
CA ARG A 47 3.83 18.27 -5.42
C ARG A 47 3.42 17.06 -4.58
N GLY A 48 2.90 17.28 -3.35
CA GLY A 48 2.44 16.20 -2.48
C GLY A 48 1.26 15.45 -3.08
N ILE A 49 0.23 16.19 -3.54
CA ILE A 49 -0.97 15.61 -4.17
C ILE A 49 -0.58 14.82 -5.43
N LEU A 50 0.25 15.40 -6.29
CA LEU A 50 0.70 14.73 -7.52
C LEU A 50 1.48 13.46 -7.20
N SER A 51 2.44 13.54 -6.28
CA SER A 51 3.27 12.39 -5.88
C SER A 51 2.43 11.25 -5.32
N LEU A 52 1.39 11.56 -4.52
CA LEU A 52 0.44 10.58 -4.02
C LEU A 52 -0.33 9.92 -5.16
N GLY A 53 -0.90 10.72 -6.07
CA GLY A 53 -1.64 10.21 -7.24
C GLY A 53 -0.78 9.34 -8.15
N GLU A 54 0.44 9.78 -8.48
CA GLU A 54 1.39 9.00 -9.28
C GLU A 54 1.76 7.69 -8.59
N SER A 55 1.96 7.70 -7.27
CA SER A 55 2.30 6.49 -6.50
C SER A 55 1.14 5.50 -6.47
N LEU A 56 -0.11 5.97 -6.32
CA LEU A 56 -1.30 5.13 -6.39
C LEU A 56 -1.46 4.49 -7.78
N VAL A 57 -1.32 5.27 -8.85
CA VAL A 57 -1.42 4.75 -10.23
C VAL A 57 -0.31 3.73 -10.51
N MET A 58 0.93 4.00 -10.09
CA MET A 58 2.03 3.04 -10.24
C MET A 58 1.78 1.76 -9.45
N GLY A 59 1.34 1.88 -8.19
CA GLY A 59 1.01 0.74 -7.34
C GLY A 59 -0.09 -0.14 -7.95
N LEU A 60 -1.19 0.47 -8.43
CA LEU A 60 -2.27 -0.27 -9.10
C LEU A 60 -1.79 -0.96 -10.38
N LYS A 61 -0.99 -0.30 -11.22
CA LYS A 61 -0.42 -0.92 -12.43
C LYS A 61 0.49 -2.10 -12.10
N SER A 62 1.35 -1.97 -11.08
CA SER A 62 2.23 -3.06 -10.65
C SER A 62 1.43 -4.22 -10.02
N LEU A 63 0.36 -3.91 -9.28
CA LEU A 63 -0.54 -4.92 -8.72
C LEU A 63 -1.27 -5.69 -9.83
N THR A 64 -1.84 -4.99 -10.81
CA THR A 64 -2.52 -5.61 -11.97
C THR A 64 -1.54 -6.47 -12.77
N TYR A 65 -0.34 -5.94 -13.04
CA TYR A 65 0.71 -6.70 -13.74
C TYR A 65 1.07 -7.98 -12.99
N SER A 66 1.30 -7.89 -11.68
CA SER A 66 1.67 -9.04 -10.88
C SER A 66 0.55 -10.09 -10.77
N ALA A 67 -0.72 -9.64 -10.67
CA ALA A 67 -1.87 -10.54 -10.68
C ALA A 67 -1.98 -11.34 -12.00
N GLN A 68 -1.67 -10.69 -13.13
CA GLN A 68 -1.67 -11.35 -14.45
C GLN A 68 -0.52 -12.34 -14.60
N MET A 69 0.67 -12.04 -14.04
CA MET A 69 1.85 -12.90 -14.17
C MET A 69 1.88 -14.05 -13.17
N ALA A 70 1.28 -13.87 -11.98
CA ALA A 70 1.22 -14.87 -10.92
C ALA A 70 0.02 -15.81 -11.04
N GLY A 71 -0.95 -15.55 -11.93
CA GLY A 71 -2.12 -16.42 -12.16
C GLY A 71 -1.73 -17.76 -12.81
N GLU A 72 -2.20 -18.87 -12.26
CA GLU A 72 -1.83 -20.23 -12.70
C GLU A 72 -2.60 -20.70 -13.94
N GLU A 73 -3.78 -20.10 -14.28
CA GLU A 73 -4.62 -20.54 -15.41
C GLU A 73 -5.19 -19.37 -16.22
N GLU A 74 -5.43 -19.61 -17.53
CA GLU A 74 -6.12 -18.64 -18.40
C GLU A 74 -7.54 -18.29 -17.96
N ALA A 75 -8.18 -19.17 -17.18
CA ALA A 75 -9.51 -18.95 -16.61
C ALA A 75 -9.54 -17.88 -15.51
N ASP A 76 -8.41 -17.61 -14.84
CA ASP A 76 -8.28 -16.58 -13.79
C ASP A 76 -7.88 -15.20 -14.31
N LYS A 77 -7.82 -15.00 -15.61
CA LYS A 77 -7.59 -13.66 -16.18
C LYS A 77 -8.81 -12.79 -15.96
N LEU A 78 -8.77 -12.01 -14.86
CA LEU A 78 -9.78 -11.02 -14.53
C LEU A 78 -10.01 -10.08 -15.72
N THR A 79 -11.24 -9.96 -16.14
CA THR A 79 -11.60 -8.97 -17.17
C THR A 79 -11.53 -7.56 -16.59
N ASN A 80 -11.36 -6.55 -17.43
CA ASN A 80 -11.40 -5.14 -16.98
C ASN A 80 -12.71 -4.81 -16.23
N LYS A 81 -13.81 -5.49 -16.56
CA LYS A 81 -15.12 -5.34 -15.90
C LYS A 81 -15.07 -5.92 -14.48
N ASP A 82 -14.49 -7.10 -14.29
CA ASP A 82 -14.36 -7.74 -12.97
C ASP A 82 -13.47 -6.91 -12.05
N ILE A 83 -12.36 -6.40 -12.59
CA ILE A 83 -11.47 -5.46 -11.87
C ILE A 83 -12.25 -4.21 -11.43
N ALA A 84 -13.01 -3.59 -12.35
CA ALA A 84 -13.79 -2.40 -12.02
C ALA A 84 -14.85 -2.66 -10.95
N ILE A 85 -15.58 -3.76 -11.05
CA ILE A 85 -16.60 -4.15 -10.06
C ILE A 85 -15.94 -4.39 -8.69
N THR A 86 -14.85 -5.15 -8.65
CA THR A 86 -14.12 -5.43 -7.41
C THR A 86 -13.58 -4.14 -6.78
N MET A 87 -13.07 -3.21 -7.57
CA MET A 87 -12.62 -1.90 -7.08
C MET A 87 -13.76 -1.09 -6.46
N VAL A 88 -14.93 -1.05 -7.09
CA VAL A 88 -16.11 -0.34 -6.57
C VAL A 88 -16.58 -0.98 -5.25
N ILE A 89 -16.71 -2.31 -5.21
CA ILE A 89 -17.11 -3.03 -3.99
C ILE A 89 -16.11 -2.78 -2.86
N SER A 90 -14.80 -2.86 -3.15
CA SER A 90 -13.74 -2.64 -2.17
C SER A 90 -13.74 -1.20 -1.65
N LEU A 91 -13.99 -0.22 -2.53
CA LEU A 91 -14.10 1.19 -2.13
C LEU A 91 -15.32 1.42 -1.22
N CYS A 92 -16.48 0.85 -1.57
CA CYS A 92 -17.69 0.94 -0.74
C CYS A 92 -17.46 0.29 0.63
N ALA A 93 -16.83 -0.88 0.68
CA ALA A 93 -16.48 -1.56 1.92
C ALA A 93 -15.49 -0.73 2.77
N ALA A 94 -14.49 -0.11 2.15
CA ALA A 94 -13.56 0.77 2.85
C ALA A 94 -14.25 2.00 3.45
N ILE A 95 -15.14 2.65 2.69
CA ILE A 95 -15.94 3.78 3.19
C ILE A 95 -16.82 3.34 4.36
N LEU A 96 -17.50 2.21 4.24
CA LEU A 96 -18.34 1.66 5.30
C LEU A 96 -17.54 1.42 6.58
N LEU A 97 -16.38 0.74 6.47
CA LEU A 97 -15.56 0.37 7.62
C LEU A 97 -14.87 1.56 8.28
N PHE A 98 -14.27 2.46 7.49
CA PHE A 98 -13.36 3.48 8.00
C PHE A 98 -13.98 4.88 8.13
N VAL A 99 -15.17 5.07 7.56
CA VAL A 99 -15.90 6.34 7.67
C VAL A 99 -17.24 6.12 8.37
N VAL A 100 -18.12 5.32 7.81
CA VAL A 100 -19.51 5.21 8.29
C VAL A 100 -19.57 4.62 9.70
N ILE A 101 -18.88 3.51 9.97
CA ILE A 101 -18.90 2.85 11.28
C ILE A 101 -18.32 3.76 12.39
N PRO A 102 -17.11 4.35 12.26
CA PRO A 102 -16.60 5.26 13.28
C PRO A 102 -17.50 6.47 13.53
N THR A 103 -17.95 7.14 12.47
CA THR A 103 -18.81 8.33 12.60
C THR A 103 -20.18 7.97 13.21
N ALA A 104 -20.80 6.87 12.81
CA ALA A 104 -22.07 6.42 13.41
C ALA A 104 -21.92 6.04 14.89
N SER A 105 -20.73 5.58 15.30
CA SER A 105 -20.45 5.21 16.69
C SER A 105 -20.53 6.39 17.68
N VAL A 106 -20.40 7.63 17.18
CA VAL A 106 -20.52 8.85 18.01
C VAL A 106 -21.91 8.95 18.63
N ASN A 107 -22.94 8.44 17.97
CA ASN A 107 -24.31 8.43 18.49
C ASN A 107 -24.49 7.51 19.72
N LEU A 108 -23.49 6.67 20.04
CA LEU A 108 -23.52 5.79 21.22
C LEU A 108 -23.05 6.51 22.49
N ILE A 109 -22.46 7.69 22.36
CA ILE A 109 -22.01 8.49 23.51
C ILE A 109 -22.90 9.73 23.67
N THR A 110 -23.27 10.02 24.92
CA THR A 110 -24.01 11.21 25.29
C THR A 110 -23.02 12.27 25.81
N THR A 111 -22.57 13.14 24.93
CA THR A 111 -21.65 14.25 25.29
C THR A 111 -21.88 15.43 24.35
N ASP A 112 -21.78 16.64 24.89
CA ASP A 112 -21.83 17.90 24.11
C ASP A 112 -20.42 18.39 23.74
N SER A 113 -19.37 17.67 24.16
CA SER A 113 -17.99 18.04 23.89
C SER A 113 -17.51 17.50 22.55
N HIS A 114 -17.28 18.37 21.59
CA HIS A 114 -16.71 18.02 20.29
C HIS A 114 -15.36 17.30 20.40
N VAL A 115 -14.54 17.68 21.39
CA VAL A 115 -13.23 17.02 21.63
C VAL A 115 -13.42 15.55 22.01
N VAL A 116 -14.38 15.25 22.90
CA VAL A 116 -14.67 13.88 23.31
C VAL A 116 -15.23 13.08 22.14
N MET A 117 -16.10 13.68 21.33
CA MET A 117 -16.64 13.04 20.12
C MET A 117 -15.53 12.66 19.14
N ASN A 118 -14.60 13.60 18.83
CA ASN A 118 -13.48 13.35 17.91
C ASN A 118 -12.52 12.28 18.44
N LEU A 119 -12.21 12.31 19.74
CA LEU A 119 -11.37 11.30 20.38
C LEU A 119 -12.01 9.90 20.31
N TRP A 120 -13.33 9.82 20.57
CA TRP A 120 -14.07 8.58 20.48
C TRP A 120 -14.08 8.04 19.05
N GLU A 121 -14.44 8.86 18.07
CA GLU A 121 -14.44 8.48 16.65
C GLU A 121 -13.06 8.00 16.22
N GLY A 122 -12.00 8.71 16.59
CA GLY A 122 -10.63 8.35 16.30
C GLY A 122 -10.22 7.03 16.93
N LEU A 123 -10.62 6.78 18.19
CA LEU A 123 -10.37 5.52 18.88
C LEU A 123 -11.06 4.35 18.16
N VAL A 124 -12.35 4.51 17.83
CA VAL A 124 -13.10 3.48 17.08
C VAL A 124 -12.46 3.22 15.72
N ARG A 125 -12.04 4.26 15.00
CA ARG A 125 -11.34 4.12 13.70
C ARG A 125 -10.04 3.32 13.85
N MET A 126 -9.26 3.57 14.89
CA MET A 126 -8.05 2.81 15.17
C MET A 126 -8.36 1.33 15.49
N ILE A 127 -9.37 1.06 16.30
CA ILE A 127 -9.80 -0.30 16.62
C ILE A 127 -10.22 -1.02 15.35
N VAL A 128 -11.10 -0.42 14.52
CA VAL A 128 -11.54 -0.98 13.25
C VAL A 128 -10.34 -1.27 12.33
N PHE A 129 -9.38 -0.35 12.24
CA PHE A 129 -8.19 -0.54 11.44
C PHE A 129 -7.35 -1.74 11.93
N PHE A 130 -7.07 -1.85 13.22
CA PHE A 130 -6.29 -2.97 13.73
C PHE A 130 -7.03 -4.31 13.61
N LEU A 131 -8.34 -4.33 13.82
CA LEU A 131 -9.17 -5.52 13.60
C LEU A 131 -9.16 -5.94 12.12
N TYR A 132 -9.25 -4.97 11.20
CA TYR A 132 -9.16 -5.22 9.78
C TYR A 132 -7.80 -5.82 9.40
N ILE A 133 -6.68 -5.20 9.83
CA ILE A 133 -5.33 -5.71 9.55
C ILE A 133 -5.15 -7.11 10.16
N TYR A 134 -5.64 -7.33 11.38
CA TYR A 134 -5.60 -8.64 12.02
C TYR A 134 -6.39 -9.67 11.22
N GLY A 135 -7.59 -9.34 10.78
CA GLY A 135 -8.44 -10.22 9.97
C GLY A 135 -7.78 -10.61 8.65
N ILE A 136 -7.36 -9.62 7.85
CA ILE A 136 -6.73 -9.90 6.55
C ILE A 136 -5.39 -10.61 6.68
N SER A 137 -4.64 -10.40 7.76
CA SER A 137 -3.35 -11.07 8.00
C SER A 137 -3.47 -12.59 8.16
N ARG A 138 -4.69 -13.12 8.34
CA ARG A 138 -4.94 -14.56 8.43
C ARG A 138 -5.11 -15.22 7.05
N ALA A 139 -5.38 -14.45 6.00
CA ALA A 139 -5.46 -14.96 4.64
C ALA A 139 -4.06 -15.32 4.13
N LYS A 140 -3.90 -16.52 3.55
CA LYS A 140 -2.59 -17.03 3.07
C LYS A 140 -1.97 -16.11 2.03
N ASP A 141 -2.77 -15.60 1.10
CA ASP A 141 -2.32 -14.72 0.03
C ASP A 141 -1.78 -13.39 0.60
N ILE A 142 -2.47 -12.84 1.61
CA ILE A 142 -2.01 -11.63 2.30
C ILE A 142 -0.73 -11.89 3.11
N GLN A 143 -0.60 -13.06 3.72
CA GLN A 143 0.65 -13.45 4.38
C GLN A 143 1.83 -13.47 3.40
N ARG A 144 1.61 -13.99 2.18
CA ARG A 144 2.62 -13.94 1.12
C ARG A 144 3.00 -12.51 0.75
N VAL A 145 2.02 -11.62 0.57
CA VAL A 145 2.27 -10.20 0.31
C VAL A 145 3.11 -9.58 1.44
N PHE A 146 2.82 -9.85 2.71
CA PHE A 146 3.63 -9.37 3.83
C PHE A 146 5.05 -9.96 3.87
N GLN A 147 5.23 -11.21 3.44
CA GLN A 147 6.56 -11.82 3.33
C GLN A 147 7.41 -11.10 2.26
N TYR A 148 6.85 -10.84 1.08
CA TYR A 148 7.53 -10.08 0.03
C TYR A 148 7.83 -8.64 0.45
N HIS A 149 6.88 -7.98 1.13
CA HIS A 149 7.09 -6.63 1.68
C HIS A 149 8.24 -6.60 2.71
N GLY A 150 8.31 -7.60 3.59
CA GLY A 150 9.44 -7.74 4.52
C GLY A 150 10.79 -8.01 3.81
N ALA A 151 10.77 -8.79 2.73
CA ALA A 151 11.95 -9.03 1.92
C ALA A 151 12.41 -7.77 1.17
N GLU A 152 11.47 -6.96 0.68
CA GLU A 152 11.74 -5.66 0.07
C GLU A 152 12.48 -4.72 1.03
N HIS A 153 12.00 -4.60 2.28
CA HIS A 153 12.66 -3.78 3.31
C HIS A 153 14.09 -4.27 3.60
N LYS A 154 14.29 -5.57 3.74
CA LYS A 154 15.62 -6.15 3.94
C LYS A 154 16.57 -5.83 2.77
N THR A 155 16.06 -5.93 1.54
CA THR A 155 16.83 -5.62 0.34
C THR A 155 17.22 -4.14 0.27
N ILE A 156 16.32 -3.24 0.65
CA ILE A 156 16.61 -1.80 0.70
C ILE A 156 17.70 -1.51 1.75
N HIS A 157 17.61 -2.10 2.95
CA HIS A 157 18.65 -1.95 3.97
C HIS A 157 20.01 -2.46 3.50
N ALA A 158 20.05 -3.63 2.84
CA ALA A 158 21.28 -4.20 2.31
C ALA A 158 21.88 -3.30 1.22
N TYR A 159 21.03 -2.76 0.34
CA TYR A 159 21.43 -1.80 -0.69
C TYR A 159 22.02 -0.50 -0.09
N GLU A 160 21.34 0.07 0.92
CA GLU A 160 21.79 1.28 1.62
C GLU A 160 23.10 1.06 2.40
N ALA A 161 23.34 -0.18 2.88
CA ALA A 161 24.58 -0.58 3.53
C ALA A 161 25.71 -0.87 2.54
N GLY A 162 25.45 -0.85 1.22
CA GLY A 162 26.44 -1.10 0.18
C GLY A 162 26.95 -2.53 0.12
N VAL A 163 26.19 -3.50 0.67
CA VAL A 163 26.56 -4.93 0.60
C VAL A 163 26.00 -5.56 -0.66
N GLU A 164 26.63 -6.66 -1.09
CA GLU A 164 26.16 -7.43 -2.24
C GLU A 164 24.76 -7.99 -1.99
N LEU A 165 23.87 -7.81 -2.97
CA LEU A 165 22.44 -8.18 -2.86
C LEU A 165 22.23 -9.68 -3.16
N ILE A 166 22.83 -10.53 -2.34
CA ILE A 166 22.59 -11.98 -2.33
C ILE A 166 21.74 -12.37 -1.12
N PRO A 167 20.96 -13.46 -1.18
CA PRO A 167 20.04 -13.86 -0.10
C PRO A 167 20.70 -13.94 1.27
N GLU A 168 21.94 -14.49 1.33
CA GLU A 168 22.71 -14.68 2.56
C GLU A 168 23.02 -13.37 3.28
N ASN A 169 23.26 -12.30 2.54
CA ASN A 169 23.53 -10.97 3.09
C ASN A 169 22.23 -10.25 3.44
N VAL A 170 21.25 -10.27 2.53
CA VAL A 170 19.97 -9.58 2.68
C VAL A 170 19.19 -10.10 3.89
N GLN A 171 19.23 -11.41 4.17
CA GLN A 171 18.53 -12.00 5.32
C GLN A 171 18.98 -11.48 6.68
N LYS A 172 20.21 -10.96 6.80
CA LYS A 172 20.76 -10.42 8.06
C LYS A 172 20.13 -9.08 8.47
N PHE A 173 19.47 -8.39 7.55
CA PHE A 173 18.87 -7.08 7.79
C PHE A 173 17.48 -7.14 8.37
N SER A 174 17.05 -6.04 9.03
CA SER A 174 15.73 -5.90 9.60
C SER A 174 14.65 -5.82 8.51
N ARG A 175 13.49 -6.43 8.80
CA ARG A 175 12.27 -6.26 8.00
C ARG A 175 11.53 -4.93 8.30
N LEU A 176 11.92 -4.20 9.35
CA LEU A 176 11.34 -2.91 9.68
C LEU A 176 12.16 -1.82 9.02
N HIS A 177 11.50 -0.94 8.25
CA HIS A 177 12.16 0.17 7.58
C HIS A 177 11.46 1.49 7.90
N PRO A 178 12.20 2.57 8.26
CA PRO A 178 11.59 3.84 8.68
C PRO A 178 10.80 4.56 7.57
N ARG A 179 11.09 4.27 6.31
CA ARG A 179 10.37 4.84 5.15
C ARG A 179 9.17 3.99 4.71
N CYS A 180 8.71 3.07 5.54
CA CYS A 180 7.56 2.23 5.23
C CYS A 180 6.27 3.07 5.14
N GLY A 181 5.50 2.88 4.06
CA GLY A 181 4.22 3.56 3.86
C GLY A 181 3.18 3.25 4.94
N THR A 182 3.26 2.08 5.60
CA THR A 182 2.36 1.73 6.71
C THR A 182 2.60 2.60 7.94
N SER A 183 3.86 2.96 8.22
CA SER A 183 4.20 3.90 9.30
C SER A 183 3.62 5.29 9.04
N PHE A 184 3.64 5.73 7.78
CA PHE A 184 3.03 7.00 7.38
C PHE A 184 1.51 6.99 7.61
N LEU A 185 0.81 5.91 7.22
CA LEU A 185 -0.64 5.77 7.46
C LEU A 185 -0.99 5.87 8.95
N LEU A 186 -0.18 5.25 9.81
CA LEU A 186 -0.39 5.27 11.26
C LEU A 186 -0.23 6.69 11.83
N ILE A 187 0.80 7.42 11.38
CA ILE A 187 1.03 8.82 11.77
C ILE A 187 -0.15 9.70 11.31
N VAL A 188 -0.60 9.55 10.06
CA VAL A 188 -1.75 10.32 9.54
C VAL A 188 -3.01 10.04 10.33
N MET A 189 -3.28 8.78 10.71
CA MET A 189 -4.42 8.45 11.56
C MET A 189 -4.33 9.11 12.94
N ILE A 190 -3.17 9.06 13.59
CA ILE A 190 -2.97 9.69 14.90
C ILE A 190 -3.19 11.20 14.79
N VAL A 191 -2.58 11.85 13.79
CA VAL A 191 -2.73 13.31 13.60
C VAL A 191 -4.19 13.67 13.32
N SER A 192 -4.93 12.87 12.55
CA SER A 192 -6.34 13.13 12.24
C SER A 192 -7.29 13.08 13.46
N ILE A 193 -6.86 12.46 14.57
CA ILE A 193 -7.64 12.44 15.82
C ILE A 193 -7.60 13.80 16.52
N PHE A 194 -6.51 14.55 16.32
CA PHE A 194 -6.30 15.85 16.99
C PHE A 194 -6.72 17.05 16.14
N MET A 195 -7.14 16.84 14.91
CA MET A 195 -7.65 17.87 14.01
C MET A 195 -9.17 17.93 13.98
#